data_4d043ba3f07105da6a0542e4265dc387
#
_entry.id   4d043ba3f07105da6a0542e4265dc387
#
_cell.length_a   1.000
_cell.length_b   1.000
_cell.length_c   1.000
_cell.angle_alpha   90.00
_cell.angle_beta   90.00
_cell.angle_gamma   90.00
#
_symmetry.space_group_name_H-M   'P 1'
#
loop_
_entity.id
_entity.type
_entity.pdbx_description
1 polymer ?
#
loop_
_entity_poly.entity_id
_entity_poly.type
_entity_poly.pdbx_seq_one_letter_code
_entity_poly.pdbx_strand_id
1 'polypeptide(L)'
;MEDSAYSRLKPYLVSDAIVDWQTKDIPICPIPVFTKGMQANSYFFGHPKWGREYFENSHRSKPFKKRWQAAMGSWDDKIVVDIGCGPGNVYATHGGKPKLLIGVDVSLSALEMAREVGYTPILTDAHHLPFVDGFADIVVANATVHHCDDMPRILTEAARLVRPGGLLFTDQDPQRTAWNLKGAGLFIRDIRFPLYRLLRSKHYIPYNERHSRWKTEVHNQRPGDGITPDVYHKALEPLGFEVKLYPHSHDLGAEVLEGNNGRNSWRLRLSQRLSGINPDTPEAAQSIMCIARRNN
;
A
#
# COMPACT_ATOMS: atom_id res chain seq x y z
N MET A 1 0.51 -7.90 32.75
CA MET A 1 1.08 -6.67 32.16
C MET A 1 2.06 -6.96 30.99
N GLU A 2 2.34 -8.23 30.67
CA GLU A 2 3.37 -8.61 29.68
C GLU A 2 2.91 -8.55 28.22
N ASP A 3 1.64 -8.37 27.92
CA ASP A 3 1.09 -8.47 26.56
C ASP A 3 0.43 -7.17 26.04
N SER A 4 0.81 -6.02 26.56
CA SER A 4 0.31 -4.73 26.08
C SER A 4 1.05 -4.25 24.84
N ALA A 5 0.39 -3.43 23.98
CA ALA A 5 1.04 -2.78 22.84
C ALA A 5 2.32 -2.02 23.25
N TYR A 6 2.32 -1.45 24.47
CA TYR A 6 3.48 -0.79 25.06
C TYR A 6 4.68 -1.74 25.20
N SER A 7 4.50 -2.90 25.84
CA SER A 7 5.61 -3.84 26.06
C SER A 7 6.16 -4.40 24.75
N ARG A 8 5.31 -4.57 23.75
CA ARG A 8 5.71 -5.07 22.43
C ARG A 8 6.46 -4.04 21.59
N LEU A 9 6.05 -2.75 21.62
CA LEU A 9 6.61 -1.70 20.77
C LEU A 9 7.81 -0.98 21.38
N LYS A 10 7.82 -0.79 22.70
CA LYS A 10 8.85 -0.03 23.42
C LYS A 10 10.31 -0.37 23.04
N PRO A 11 10.69 -1.65 22.88
CA PRO A 11 12.06 -2.00 22.51
C PRO A 11 12.50 -1.47 21.15
N TYR A 12 11.56 -1.13 20.27
CA TYR A 12 11.80 -0.71 18.88
C TYR A 12 11.59 0.78 18.65
N LEU A 13 11.13 1.53 19.66
CA LEU A 13 10.96 2.97 19.55
C LEU A 13 12.29 3.69 19.83
N VAL A 14 12.49 4.82 19.14
CA VAL A 14 13.60 5.73 19.48
C VAL A 14 13.41 6.31 20.88
N SER A 15 14.49 6.64 21.57
CA SER A 15 14.46 7.03 23.00
C SER A 15 13.69 8.33 23.28
N ASP A 16 13.60 9.20 22.28
CA ASP A 16 12.90 10.49 22.32
C ASP A 16 11.51 10.45 21.63
N ALA A 17 11.02 9.26 21.29
CA ALA A 17 9.69 9.13 20.71
C ALA A 17 8.61 9.65 21.66
N ILE A 18 7.85 10.62 21.16
CA ILE A 18 6.66 11.12 21.87
C ILE A 18 5.49 10.22 21.50
N VAL A 19 4.97 9.47 22.46
CA VAL A 19 3.87 8.52 22.23
C VAL A 19 2.82 8.67 23.33
N ASP A 20 1.58 8.91 22.94
CA ASP A 20 0.43 8.80 23.84
C ASP A 20 -0.02 7.34 23.91
N TRP A 21 0.03 6.75 25.09
CA TRP A 21 -0.32 5.35 25.37
C TRP A 21 -1.73 5.19 25.96
N GLN A 22 -2.45 6.28 26.17
CA GLN A 22 -3.71 6.26 26.95
C GLN A 22 -4.94 6.02 26.06
N THR A 23 -4.84 6.23 24.76
CA THR A 23 -5.98 6.17 23.86
C THR A 23 -6.24 4.75 23.37
N LYS A 24 -7.29 4.08 23.86
CA LYS A 24 -7.86 2.81 23.35
C LYS A 24 -6.86 1.66 23.11
N ASP A 25 -5.79 1.59 23.88
CA ASP A 25 -4.69 0.62 23.71
C ASP A 25 -3.98 0.70 22.32
N ILE A 26 -4.16 1.79 21.61
CA ILE A 26 -3.45 2.09 20.37
C ILE A 26 -2.55 3.28 20.64
N PRO A 27 -1.22 3.12 20.64
CA PRO A 27 -0.30 4.23 20.82
C PRO A 27 -0.42 5.23 19.68
N ILE A 28 -0.39 6.52 20.04
CA ILE A 28 -0.55 7.63 19.12
C ILE A 28 0.72 8.49 19.17
N CYS A 29 1.40 8.60 18.04
CA CYS A 29 2.45 9.60 17.85
C CYS A 29 1.82 10.90 17.32
N PRO A 30 2.21 12.06 17.84
CA PRO A 30 1.75 13.33 17.31
C PRO A 30 2.08 13.47 15.83
N ILE A 31 1.11 13.89 15.03
CA ILE A 31 1.29 14.25 13.62
C ILE A 31 1.19 15.77 13.52
N PRO A 32 2.32 16.49 13.39
CA PRO A 32 2.32 17.96 13.44
C PRO A 32 1.50 18.60 12.32
N VAL A 33 1.50 17.98 11.14
CA VAL A 33 0.74 18.44 9.98
C VAL A 33 -0.12 17.29 9.45
N PHE A 34 -1.41 17.31 9.78
CA PHE A 34 -2.36 16.33 9.27
C PHE A 34 -2.89 16.80 7.91
N THR A 35 -2.27 16.32 6.83
CA THR A 35 -2.51 16.80 5.46
C THR A 35 -3.90 16.46 4.95
N LYS A 36 -4.31 17.06 3.83
CA LYS A 36 -5.60 16.72 3.19
C LYS A 36 -5.64 15.27 2.70
N GLY A 37 -4.49 14.73 2.25
CA GLY A 37 -4.34 13.32 1.89
C GLY A 37 -4.56 12.42 3.11
N MET A 38 -3.89 12.70 4.22
CA MET A 38 -4.07 11.95 5.48
C MET A 38 -5.51 12.03 6.00
N GLN A 39 -6.15 13.20 5.94
CA GLN A 39 -7.55 13.38 6.34
C GLN A 39 -8.49 12.50 5.50
N ALA A 40 -8.29 12.49 4.18
CA ALA A 40 -9.11 11.69 3.27
C ALA A 40 -8.91 10.18 3.50
N ASN A 41 -7.66 9.73 3.69
CA ASN A 41 -7.32 8.34 3.97
C ASN A 41 -7.90 7.91 5.32
N SER A 42 -7.69 8.68 6.37
CA SER A 42 -8.24 8.39 7.70
C SER A 42 -9.77 8.29 7.67
N TYR A 43 -10.44 9.18 6.96
CA TYR A 43 -11.90 9.18 6.83
C TYR A 43 -12.41 7.96 6.04
N PHE A 44 -11.82 7.63 4.89
CA PHE A 44 -12.30 6.57 4.01
C PHE A 44 -12.03 5.18 4.62
N PHE A 45 -10.79 4.90 5.00
CA PHE A 45 -10.40 3.59 5.51
C PHE A 45 -10.87 3.34 6.95
N GLY A 46 -11.08 4.40 7.72
CA GLY A 46 -11.70 4.33 9.05
C GLY A 46 -13.23 4.34 9.03
N HIS A 47 -13.88 4.52 7.88
CA HIS A 47 -15.34 4.54 7.80
C HIS A 47 -15.92 3.15 8.07
N PRO A 48 -16.90 2.98 9.00
CA PRO A 48 -17.37 1.66 9.47
C PRO A 48 -17.86 0.74 8.34
N LYS A 49 -18.49 1.32 7.31
CA LYS A 49 -18.96 0.57 6.15
C LYS A 49 -17.86 0.41 5.10
N TRP A 50 -17.27 1.51 4.63
CA TRP A 50 -16.34 1.47 3.49
C TRP A 50 -15.00 0.80 3.83
N GLY A 51 -14.47 1.06 5.02
CA GLY A 51 -13.27 0.39 5.50
C GLY A 51 -13.48 -1.12 5.61
N ARG A 52 -14.61 -1.55 6.16
CA ARG A 52 -14.95 -2.98 6.26
C ARG A 52 -15.24 -3.61 4.90
N GLU A 53 -15.97 -2.96 4.01
CA GLU A 53 -16.20 -3.45 2.64
C GLU A 53 -14.88 -3.52 1.85
N TYR A 54 -13.97 -2.56 2.05
CA TYR A 54 -12.64 -2.61 1.49
C TYR A 54 -11.84 -3.81 2.02
N PHE A 55 -11.86 -4.03 3.33
CA PHE A 55 -11.24 -5.20 3.97
C PHE A 55 -11.79 -6.51 3.39
N GLU A 56 -13.11 -6.66 3.27
CA GLU A 56 -13.73 -7.90 2.79
C GLU A 56 -13.50 -8.18 1.31
N ASN A 57 -13.41 -7.13 0.47
CA ASN A 57 -13.40 -7.27 -0.98
C ASN A 57 -12.02 -7.03 -1.62
N SER A 58 -11.10 -6.38 -0.92
CA SER A 58 -9.76 -6.11 -1.43
C SER A 58 -8.79 -7.21 -1.00
N HIS A 59 -7.76 -7.45 -1.81
CA HIS A 59 -6.60 -8.31 -1.49
C HIS A 59 -6.92 -9.79 -1.13
N ARG A 60 -8.17 -10.22 -1.02
CA ARG A 60 -8.55 -11.61 -0.74
C ARG A 60 -8.50 -12.53 -1.97
N SER A 61 -7.90 -12.07 -3.05
CA SER A 61 -7.79 -12.88 -4.27
C SER A 61 -6.68 -13.93 -4.15
N LYS A 62 -6.91 -15.09 -4.75
CA LYS A 62 -5.88 -16.15 -4.83
C LYS A 62 -4.61 -15.68 -5.54
N PRO A 63 -4.67 -14.90 -6.66
CA PRO A 63 -3.48 -14.34 -7.29
C PRO A 63 -2.67 -13.46 -6.34
N PHE A 64 -3.30 -12.53 -5.64
CA PHE A 64 -2.63 -11.67 -4.66
C PHE A 64 -1.87 -12.52 -3.61
N LYS A 65 -2.54 -13.47 -2.97
CA LYS A 65 -1.92 -14.36 -1.98
C LYS A 65 -0.71 -15.10 -2.54
N LYS A 66 -0.85 -15.71 -3.73
CA LYS A 66 0.23 -16.47 -4.38
C LYS A 66 1.44 -15.57 -4.69
N ARG A 67 1.19 -14.36 -5.23
CA ARG A 67 2.24 -13.39 -5.55
C ARG A 67 3.01 -12.99 -4.30
N TRP A 68 2.30 -12.64 -3.24
CA TRP A 68 2.89 -12.21 -1.98
C TRP A 68 3.69 -13.33 -1.30
N GLN A 69 3.14 -14.54 -1.23
CA GLN A 69 3.86 -15.69 -0.68
C GLN A 69 5.12 -16.04 -1.48
N ALA A 70 5.04 -15.98 -2.81
CA ALA A 70 6.20 -16.24 -3.67
C ALA A 70 7.30 -15.16 -3.53
N ALA A 71 6.90 -13.89 -3.37
CA ALA A 71 7.84 -12.75 -3.27
C ALA A 71 8.57 -12.69 -1.92
N MET A 72 7.87 -12.98 -0.82
CA MET A 72 8.38 -12.75 0.54
C MET A 72 8.62 -14.05 1.34
N GLY A 73 7.99 -15.15 0.95
CA GLY A 73 7.98 -16.37 1.75
C GLY A 73 7.10 -16.26 3.00
N SER A 74 7.40 -17.05 4.03
CA SER A 74 6.66 -17.03 5.30
C SER A 74 7.02 -15.83 6.18
N TRP A 75 6.01 -15.35 6.90
CA TRP A 75 6.18 -14.36 7.97
C TRP A 75 6.43 -15.00 9.34
N ASP A 76 6.44 -16.31 9.44
CA ASP A 76 6.65 -17.02 10.69
C ASP A 76 7.97 -16.62 11.35
N ASP A 77 7.90 -16.35 12.65
CA ASP A 77 9.01 -15.93 13.51
C ASP A 77 9.72 -14.62 13.07
N LYS A 78 9.10 -13.83 12.18
CA LYS A 78 9.63 -12.56 11.68
C LYS A 78 9.07 -11.36 12.42
N ILE A 79 9.86 -10.30 12.51
CA ILE A 79 9.36 -8.95 12.83
C ILE A 79 8.95 -8.30 11.53
N VAL A 80 7.65 -8.04 11.39
CA VAL A 80 7.04 -7.46 10.19
C VAL A 80 6.45 -6.10 10.53
N VAL A 81 6.75 -5.09 9.71
CA VAL A 81 6.14 -3.76 9.78
C VAL A 81 5.33 -3.54 8.51
N ASP A 82 4.03 -3.27 8.67
CA ASP A 82 3.09 -2.96 7.58
C ASP A 82 2.73 -1.48 7.63
N ILE A 83 3.25 -0.71 6.66
CA ILE A 83 3.07 0.73 6.56
C ILE A 83 1.85 1.04 5.70
N GLY A 84 0.89 1.80 6.26
CA GLY A 84 -0.42 1.98 5.66
C GLY A 84 -1.23 0.69 5.74
N CYS A 85 -1.20 0.02 6.89
CA CYS A 85 -1.84 -1.29 7.07
C CYS A 85 -3.37 -1.26 6.91
N GLY A 86 -3.98 -0.07 6.97
CA GLY A 86 -5.43 0.08 6.92
C GLY A 86 -6.12 -0.84 7.93
N PRO A 87 -7.24 -1.49 7.56
CA PRO A 87 -7.94 -2.44 8.43
C PRO A 87 -7.27 -3.83 8.54
N GLY A 88 -6.01 -4.00 8.07
CA GLY A 88 -5.26 -5.24 8.22
C GLY A 88 -5.41 -6.26 7.07
N ASN A 89 -5.78 -5.82 5.88
CA ASN A 89 -6.09 -6.69 4.72
C ASN A 89 -4.95 -7.61 4.33
N VAL A 90 -3.72 -7.11 4.38
CA VAL A 90 -2.53 -7.83 3.90
C VAL A 90 -2.31 -9.06 4.75
N TYR A 91 -2.22 -8.92 6.05
CA TYR A 91 -2.02 -10.05 6.96
C TYR A 91 -3.20 -11.02 6.96
N ALA A 92 -4.43 -10.51 6.92
CA ALA A 92 -5.62 -11.36 6.81
C ALA A 92 -5.59 -12.28 5.57
N THR A 93 -4.87 -11.90 4.53
CA THR A 93 -4.72 -12.69 3.29
C THR A 93 -3.43 -13.50 3.26
N HIS A 94 -2.30 -12.90 3.64
CA HIS A 94 -0.99 -13.57 3.65
C HIS A 94 -0.94 -14.67 4.70
N GLY A 95 -1.34 -14.35 5.93
CA GLY A 95 -1.30 -15.25 7.07
C GLY A 95 0.10 -15.42 7.66
N GLY A 96 0.29 -16.52 8.39
CA GLY A 96 1.53 -16.83 9.09
C GLY A 96 1.45 -16.52 10.59
N LYS A 97 2.57 -16.72 11.28
CA LYS A 97 2.72 -16.47 12.74
C LYS A 97 3.95 -15.58 12.98
N PRO A 98 3.88 -14.29 12.64
CA PRO A 98 4.99 -13.38 12.87
C PRO A 98 5.31 -13.30 14.37
N LYS A 99 6.59 -13.16 14.71
CA LYS A 99 7.04 -12.89 16.08
C LYS A 99 6.47 -11.57 16.59
N LEU A 100 6.43 -10.57 15.72
CA LEU A 100 5.79 -9.28 15.95
C LEU A 100 5.26 -8.74 14.63
N LEU A 101 4.01 -8.31 14.61
CA LEU A 101 3.38 -7.67 13.46
C LEU A 101 2.96 -6.25 13.86
N ILE A 102 3.69 -5.25 13.37
CA ILE A 102 3.42 -3.84 13.62
C ILE A 102 2.60 -3.29 12.47
N GLY A 103 1.47 -2.65 12.77
CA GLY A 103 0.64 -1.94 11.79
C GLY A 103 0.73 -0.44 12.00
N VAL A 104 1.16 0.28 10.96
CA VAL A 104 1.26 1.74 10.95
C VAL A 104 0.16 2.32 10.06
N ASP A 105 -0.61 3.27 10.57
CA ASP A 105 -1.61 3.99 9.78
C ASP A 105 -1.92 5.37 10.43
N VAL A 106 -2.55 6.26 9.66
CA VAL A 106 -3.05 7.57 10.14
C VAL A 106 -4.51 7.51 10.58
N SER A 107 -5.18 6.38 10.40
CA SER A 107 -6.60 6.15 10.71
C SER A 107 -6.77 5.33 11.98
N LEU A 108 -7.18 5.97 13.07
CA LEU A 108 -7.43 5.27 14.34
C LEU A 108 -8.45 4.14 14.17
N SER A 109 -9.57 4.39 13.48
CA SER A 109 -10.61 3.39 13.30
C SER A 109 -10.18 2.22 12.38
N ALA A 110 -9.29 2.46 11.41
CA ALA A 110 -8.69 1.38 10.63
C ALA A 110 -7.75 0.54 11.48
N LEU A 111 -6.95 1.17 12.35
CA LEU A 111 -6.06 0.48 13.29
C LEU A 111 -6.83 -0.34 14.34
N GLU A 112 -8.03 0.11 14.76
CA GLU A 112 -8.92 -0.69 15.62
C GLU A 112 -9.30 -2.01 14.92
N MET A 113 -9.66 -1.96 13.63
CA MET A 113 -9.94 -3.16 12.83
C MET A 113 -8.69 -4.02 12.63
N ALA A 114 -7.53 -3.41 12.35
CA ALA A 114 -6.27 -4.14 12.19
C ALA A 114 -5.88 -4.89 13.48
N ARG A 115 -6.11 -4.30 14.65
CA ARG A 115 -5.88 -4.97 15.95
C ARG A 115 -6.71 -6.24 16.08
N GLU A 116 -7.96 -6.23 15.64
CA GLU A 116 -8.85 -7.41 15.69
C GLU A 116 -8.31 -8.60 14.88
N VAL A 117 -7.52 -8.34 13.85
CA VAL A 117 -6.90 -9.38 13.01
C VAL A 117 -5.47 -9.74 13.43
N GLY A 118 -4.94 -9.14 14.50
CA GLY A 118 -3.68 -9.56 15.12
C GLY A 118 -2.51 -8.59 14.98
N TYR A 119 -2.71 -7.38 14.44
CA TYR A 119 -1.66 -6.36 14.45
C TYR A 119 -1.41 -5.79 15.86
N THR A 120 -0.18 -5.37 16.10
CA THR A 120 0.20 -4.41 17.13
C THR A 120 0.18 -3.03 16.49
N PRO A 121 -0.93 -2.27 16.59
CA PRO A 121 -1.11 -1.05 15.81
C PRO A 121 -0.41 0.14 16.47
N ILE A 122 -0.02 1.12 15.65
CA ILE A 122 0.44 2.45 16.08
C ILE A 122 -0.05 3.51 15.10
N LEU A 123 -0.64 4.59 15.62
CA LEU A 123 -1.03 5.74 14.82
C LEU A 123 0.17 6.69 14.69
N THR A 124 0.65 6.85 13.45
CA THR A 124 1.77 7.75 13.17
C THR A 124 1.83 8.10 11.68
N ASP A 125 2.58 9.15 11.35
CA ASP A 125 2.90 9.54 9.98
C ASP A 125 3.99 8.62 9.40
N ALA A 126 3.70 7.99 8.27
CA ALA A 126 4.66 7.13 7.56
C ALA A 126 5.91 7.87 7.05
N HIS A 127 5.88 9.20 6.97
CA HIS A 127 7.05 10.01 6.59
C HIS A 127 8.04 10.21 7.76
N HIS A 128 7.63 9.91 9.01
CA HIS A 128 8.43 10.11 10.22
C HIS A 128 8.10 9.02 11.24
N LEU A 129 8.64 7.82 11.03
CA LEU A 129 8.36 6.67 11.86
C LEU A 129 9.15 6.73 13.18
N PRO A 130 8.52 6.48 14.34
CA PRO A 130 9.14 6.62 15.66
C PRO A 130 10.02 5.43 16.04
N PHE A 131 10.48 4.66 15.08
CA PHE A 131 11.22 3.41 15.30
C PHE A 131 12.72 3.57 15.11
N VAL A 132 13.49 2.75 15.81
CA VAL A 132 14.94 2.60 15.61
C VAL A 132 15.24 2.00 14.24
N ASP A 133 16.48 2.19 13.76
CA ASP A 133 16.94 1.66 12.50
C ASP A 133 17.17 0.15 12.56
N GLY A 134 16.94 -0.54 11.45
CA GLY A 134 17.45 -1.87 11.19
C GLY A 134 16.95 -2.99 12.10
N PHE A 135 15.70 -2.93 12.58
CA PHE A 135 15.15 -3.95 13.49
C PHE A 135 14.20 -4.94 12.79
N ALA A 136 13.57 -4.55 11.68
CA ALA A 136 12.56 -5.34 11.03
C ALA A 136 13.14 -6.35 10.03
N ASP A 137 12.66 -7.59 10.05
CA ASP A 137 12.97 -8.59 9.05
C ASP A 137 12.35 -8.26 7.70
N ILE A 138 11.10 -7.79 7.75
CA ILE A 138 10.29 -7.46 6.57
C ILE A 138 9.54 -6.16 6.85
N VAL A 139 9.62 -5.23 5.90
CA VAL A 139 8.77 -4.03 5.87
C VAL A 139 7.93 -4.09 4.62
N VAL A 140 6.62 -3.90 4.75
CA VAL A 140 5.70 -3.91 3.60
C VAL A 140 4.92 -2.61 3.52
N ALA A 141 4.55 -2.22 2.28
CA ALA A 141 3.61 -1.14 2.00
C ALA A 141 2.78 -1.52 0.77
N ASN A 142 1.51 -1.87 0.98
CA ASN A 142 0.63 -2.29 -0.10
C ASN A 142 -0.37 -1.21 -0.48
N ALA A 143 -0.35 -0.79 -1.73
CA ALA A 143 -1.23 0.29 -2.22
C ALA A 143 -1.15 1.54 -1.30
N THR A 144 0.05 1.90 -0.86
CA THR A 144 0.25 2.90 0.19
C THR A 144 1.10 4.07 -0.28
N VAL A 145 2.16 3.79 -1.07
CA VAL A 145 3.16 4.82 -1.44
C VAL A 145 2.49 5.97 -2.20
N HIS A 146 1.56 5.68 -3.11
CA HIS A 146 0.83 6.69 -3.88
C HIS A 146 -0.23 7.48 -3.08
N HIS A 147 -0.56 7.05 -1.87
CA HIS A 147 -1.42 7.78 -0.93
C HIS A 147 -0.65 8.78 -0.06
N CYS A 148 0.67 8.71 -0.05
CA CYS A 148 1.53 9.57 0.76
C CYS A 148 1.97 10.82 -0.01
N ASP A 149 2.07 11.97 0.68
CA ASP A 149 2.40 13.25 0.04
C ASP A 149 3.82 13.24 -0.58
N ASP A 150 4.79 12.54 0.03
CA ASP A 150 6.17 12.40 -0.43
C ASP A 150 6.56 10.91 -0.58
N MET A 151 6.41 10.38 -1.80
CA MET A 151 6.72 8.98 -2.11
C MET A 151 8.20 8.59 -1.84
N PRO A 152 9.22 9.38 -2.22
CA PRO A 152 10.60 9.10 -1.84
C PRO A 152 10.82 9.03 -0.33
N ARG A 153 10.23 9.94 0.42
CA ARG A 153 10.38 10.00 1.87
C ARG A 153 9.83 8.76 2.57
N ILE A 154 8.63 8.32 2.22
CA ILE A 154 8.07 7.08 2.82
C ILE A 154 8.93 5.85 2.48
N LEU A 155 9.44 5.74 1.26
CA LEU A 155 10.34 4.64 0.87
C LEU A 155 11.63 4.66 1.67
N THR A 156 12.21 5.85 1.90
CA THR A 156 13.41 6.02 2.73
C THR A 156 13.16 5.64 4.19
N GLU A 157 12.04 6.06 4.77
CA GLU A 157 11.65 5.70 6.13
C GLU A 157 11.40 4.19 6.26
N ALA A 158 10.70 3.59 5.29
CA ALA A 158 10.47 2.15 5.26
C ALA A 158 11.81 1.38 5.17
N ALA A 159 12.72 1.81 4.30
CA ALA A 159 14.04 1.22 4.12
C ALA A 159 14.89 1.28 5.38
N ARG A 160 14.83 2.40 6.14
CA ARG A 160 15.57 2.61 7.38
C ARG A 160 15.26 1.51 8.42
N LEU A 161 14.01 1.06 8.47
CA LEU A 161 13.58 0.04 9.45
C LEU A 161 14.10 -1.36 9.13
N VAL A 162 14.40 -1.65 7.86
CA VAL A 162 14.82 -3.00 7.42
C VAL A 162 16.21 -3.31 7.95
N ARG A 163 16.39 -4.45 8.62
CA ARG A 163 17.71 -4.91 9.07
C ARG A 163 18.63 -5.32 7.90
N PRO A 164 19.95 -5.38 8.06
CA PRO A 164 20.85 -6.01 7.08
C PRO A 164 20.34 -7.41 6.69
N GLY A 165 20.33 -7.73 5.40
CA GLY A 165 19.76 -8.96 4.84
C GLY A 165 18.22 -9.04 4.85
N GLY A 166 17.52 -8.03 5.37
CA GLY A 166 16.06 -7.96 5.40
C GLY A 166 15.43 -7.53 4.08
N LEU A 167 14.11 -7.38 4.08
CA LEU A 167 13.31 -7.16 2.89
C LEU A 167 12.38 -5.94 3.05
N LEU A 168 12.42 -5.01 2.09
CA LEU A 168 11.34 -4.05 1.83
C LEU A 168 10.53 -4.54 0.63
N PHE A 169 9.21 -4.56 0.79
CA PHE A 169 8.30 -5.01 -0.25
C PHE A 169 7.15 -4.02 -0.42
N THR A 170 6.88 -3.57 -1.66
CA THR A 170 5.68 -2.79 -1.98
C THR A 170 4.93 -3.41 -3.14
N ASP A 171 3.61 -3.24 -3.16
CA ASP A 171 2.77 -3.76 -4.24
C ASP A 171 1.55 -2.86 -4.46
N GLN A 172 0.95 -2.96 -5.63
CA GLN A 172 -0.29 -2.29 -6.04
C GLN A 172 -0.24 -0.75 -6.09
N ASP A 173 0.95 -0.16 -6.14
CA ASP A 173 1.06 1.26 -6.45
C ASP A 173 0.89 1.49 -7.96
N PRO A 174 -0.02 2.41 -8.38
CA PRO A 174 -0.35 2.62 -9.78
C PRO A 174 0.86 3.09 -10.61
N GLN A 175 1.16 2.38 -11.71
CA GLN A 175 2.25 2.76 -12.61
C GLN A 175 1.86 3.97 -13.47
N ARG A 176 2.63 5.06 -13.39
CA ARG A 176 2.34 6.33 -14.08
C ARG A 176 2.03 6.16 -15.56
N THR A 177 2.84 5.39 -16.28
CA THR A 177 2.71 5.20 -17.73
C THR A 177 1.41 4.53 -18.12
N ALA A 178 0.95 3.55 -17.32
CA ALA A 178 -0.29 2.82 -17.58
C ALA A 178 -1.54 3.70 -17.50
N TRP A 179 -1.52 4.72 -16.64
CA TRP A 179 -2.64 5.59 -16.33
C TRP A 179 -2.54 6.99 -16.95
N ASN A 180 -1.51 7.25 -17.78
CA ASN A 180 -1.36 8.51 -18.52
C ASN A 180 -2.30 8.59 -19.72
N LEU A 181 -3.58 8.36 -19.49
CA LEU A 181 -4.62 8.35 -20.50
C LEU A 181 -4.93 9.76 -21.00
N LYS A 182 -5.12 9.92 -22.33
CA LYS A 182 -5.35 11.22 -23.00
C LYS A 182 -6.48 11.11 -24.01
N GLY A 183 -7.06 12.26 -24.38
CA GLY A 183 -8.01 12.39 -25.46
C GLY A 183 -9.15 11.36 -25.40
N ALA A 184 -9.36 10.63 -26.50
CA ALA A 184 -10.41 9.62 -26.62
C ALA A 184 -10.24 8.46 -25.62
N GLY A 185 -9.01 8.09 -25.26
CA GLY A 185 -8.75 7.05 -24.28
C GLY A 185 -9.21 7.43 -22.90
N LEU A 186 -8.99 8.68 -22.47
CA LEU A 186 -9.49 9.23 -21.21
C LEU A 186 -11.03 9.28 -21.22
N PHE A 187 -11.63 9.73 -22.31
CA PHE A 187 -13.07 9.78 -22.45
C PHE A 187 -13.72 8.39 -22.31
N ILE A 188 -13.17 7.36 -22.96
CA ILE A 188 -13.69 5.96 -22.84
C ILE A 188 -13.58 5.46 -21.40
N ARG A 189 -12.50 5.78 -20.69
CA ARG A 189 -12.37 5.45 -19.27
C ARG A 189 -13.50 6.08 -18.45
N ASP A 190 -13.82 7.33 -18.71
CA ASP A 190 -14.69 8.11 -17.82
C ASP A 190 -16.18 7.95 -18.14
N ILE A 191 -16.56 7.71 -19.40
CA ILE A 191 -17.96 7.49 -19.80
C ILE A 191 -18.60 6.26 -19.13
N ARG A 192 -17.80 5.33 -18.62
CA ARG A 192 -18.30 4.15 -17.88
C ARG A 192 -19.13 4.53 -16.65
N PHE A 193 -18.80 5.63 -15.98
CA PHE A 193 -19.47 6.01 -14.73
C PHE A 193 -20.93 6.41 -14.91
N PRO A 194 -21.28 7.34 -15.82
CA PRO A 194 -22.67 7.64 -16.11
C PRO A 194 -23.39 6.42 -16.72
N LEU A 195 -22.72 5.59 -17.53
CA LEU A 195 -23.29 4.40 -18.11
C LEU A 195 -23.65 3.36 -17.05
N TYR A 196 -22.78 3.11 -16.06
CA TYR A 196 -23.05 2.19 -14.95
C TYR A 196 -24.23 2.65 -14.10
N ARG A 197 -24.38 3.97 -13.91
CA ARG A 197 -25.54 4.53 -13.23
C ARG A 197 -26.83 4.31 -14.03
N LEU A 198 -26.81 4.59 -15.33
CA LEU A 198 -27.97 4.45 -16.23
C LEU A 198 -28.43 2.98 -16.31
N LEU A 199 -27.49 2.05 -16.46
CA LEU A 199 -27.75 0.62 -16.58
C LEU A 199 -28.01 -0.08 -15.23
N ARG A 200 -28.04 0.64 -14.11
CA ARG A 200 -28.16 0.07 -12.76
C ARG A 200 -27.18 -1.09 -12.51
N SER A 201 -25.98 -0.96 -13.04
CA SER A 201 -24.94 -1.99 -12.97
C SER A 201 -24.54 -2.27 -11.51
N LYS A 202 -24.24 -3.54 -11.18
CA LYS A 202 -23.62 -3.94 -9.92
C LYS A 202 -22.27 -3.26 -9.65
N HIS A 203 -21.67 -2.69 -10.68
CA HIS A 203 -20.41 -1.94 -10.57
C HIS A 203 -20.62 -0.43 -10.31
N TYR A 204 -21.89 -0.01 -10.12
CA TYR A 204 -22.15 1.38 -9.75
C TYR A 204 -21.78 1.62 -8.29
N ILE A 205 -20.91 2.57 -8.09
CA ILE A 205 -20.53 3.08 -6.75
C ILE A 205 -21.20 4.45 -6.57
N PRO A 206 -21.89 4.69 -5.44
CA PRO A 206 -22.50 5.99 -5.14
C PRO A 206 -21.49 7.13 -5.22
N TYR A 207 -21.95 8.32 -5.63
CA TYR A 207 -21.06 9.45 -5.85
C TYR A 207 -20.22 9.80 -4.61
N ASN A 208 -20.85 9.82 -3.43
CA ASN A 208 -20.17 10.20 -2.18
C ASN A 208 -19.03 9.24 -1.84
N GLU A 209 -19.26 7.93 -1.95
CA GLU A 209 -18.25 6.89 -1.72
C GLU A 209 -17.11 7.00 -2.74
N ARG A 210 -17.47 7.09 -4.03
CA ARG A 210 -16.48 7.26 -5.10
C ARG A 210 -15.66 8.54 -4.95
N HIS A 211 -16.30 9.66 -4.56
CA HIS A 211 -15.62 10.94 -4.34
C HIS A 211 -14.71 10.88 -3.11
N SER A 212 -15.14 10.24 -2.02
CA SER A 212 -14.33 10.03 -0.83
C SER A 212 -13.12 9.15 -1.16
N ARG A 213 -13.32 8.05 -1.88
CA ARG A 213 -12.23 7.18 -2.36
C ARG A 213 -11.26 7.95 -3.26
N TRP A 214 -11.76 8.75 -4.21
CA TRP A 214 -10.90 9.54 -5.10
C TRP A 214 -10.00 10.52 -4.34
N LYS A 215 -10.48 11.10 -3.23
CA LYS A 215 -9.69 12.00 -2.39
C LYS A 215 -8.52 11.32 -1.68
N THR A 216 -8.58 10.01 -1.47
CA THR A 216 -7.46 9.27 -0.87
C THR A 216 -6.27 9.13 -1.81
N GLU A 217 -6.51 9.20 -3.11
CA GLU A 217 -5.54 8.98 -4.18
C GLU A 217 -4.66 10.22 -4.38
N VAL A 218 -3.60 10.41 -3.58
CA VAL A 218 -2.76 11.61 -3.65
C VAL A 218 -2.01 11.69 -4.98
N HIS A 219 -1.43 10.58 -5.43
CA HIS A 219 -0.68 10.48 -6.68
C HIS A 219 -1.35 9.58 -7.73
N ASN A 220 -2.69 9.56 -7.78
CA ASN A 220 -3.45 8.83 -8.79
C ASN A 220 -4.77 9.53 -9.15
N GLN A 221 -4.84 10.85 -8.96
CA GLN A 221 -6.04 11.65 -9.24
C GLN A 221 -6.15 12.04 -10.71
N ARG A 222 -5.03 12.29 -11.37
CA ARG A 222 -4.95 12.85 -12.73
C ARG A 222 -4.21 11.89 -13.67
N PRO A 223 -4.49 11.95 -14.98
CA PRO A 223 -3.64 11.28 -15.96
C PRO A 223 -2.18 11.74 -15.83
N GLY A 224 -1.27 10.79 -15.76
CA GLY A 224 0.15 11.06 -15.55
C GLY A 224 0.61 11.11 -14.09
N ASP A 225 -0.31 10.98 -13.13
CA ASP A 225 0.04 10.63 -11.76
C ASP A 225 0.42 9.15 -11.66
N GLY A 226 1.01 8.76 -10.55
CA GLY A 226 1.44 7.39 -10.27
C GLY A 226 2.94 7.28 -10.03
N ILE A 227 3.37 6.11 -9.62
CA ILE A 227 4.78 5.84 -9.32
C ILE A 227 5.54 5.47 -10.60
N THR A 228 6.85 5.74 -10.61
CA THR A 228 7.76 5.32 -11.68
C THR A 228 8.87 4.43 -11.13
N PRO A 229 9.50 3.57 -11.95
CA PRO A 229 10.69 2.80 -11.54
C PRO A 229 11.77 3.66 -10.88
N ASP A 230 12.02 4.84 -11.42
CA ASP A 230 13.03 5.78 -10.91
C ASP A 230 12.82 6.19 -9.45
N VAL A 231 11.58 6.28 -8.98
CA VAL A 231 11.29 6.64 -7.59
C VAL A 231 11.85 5.58 -6.64
N TYR A 232 11.69 4.30 -6.97
CA TYR A 232 12.24 3.20 -6.18
C TYR A 232 13.76 3.16 -6.22
N HIS A 233 14.36 3.19 -7.41
CA HIS A 233 15.82 3.12 -7.58
C HIS A 233 16.52 4.28 -6.86
N LYS A 234 16.04 5.52 -7.05
CA LYS A 234 16.63 6.71 -6.43
C LYS A 234 16.46 6.76 -4.91
N ALA A 235 15.38 6.19 -4.38
CA ALA A 235 15.15 6.18 -2.94
C ALA A 235 15.90 5.05 -2.22
N LEU A 236 16.07 3.87 -2.85
CA LEU A 236 16.49 2.65 -2.16
C LEU A 236 17.94 2.23 -2.45
N GLU A 237 18.40 2.35 -3.70
CA GLU A 237 19.76 1.92 -4.06
C GLU A 237 20.87 2.67 -3.29
N PRO A 238 20.77 4.01 -3.06
CA PRO A 238 21.76 4.72 -2.25
C PRO A 238 21.83 4.26 -0.79
N LEU A 239 20.78 3.58 -0.31
CA LEU A 239 20.70 3.03 1.05
C LEU A 239 21.19 1.56 1.12
N GLY A 240 21.78 1.05 0.04
CA GLY A 240 22.34 -0.28 -0.03
C GLY A 240 21.32 -1.39 -0.29
N PHE A 241 20.25 -1.10 -1.03
CA PHE A 241 19.28 -2.10 -1.44
C PHE A 241 19.50 -2.59 -2.87
N GLU A 242 19.38 -3.90 -3.09
CA GLU A 242 19.19 -4.49 -4.41
C GLU A 242 17.69 -4.40 -4.74
N VAL A 243 17.33 -3.60 -5.76
CA VAL A 243 15.95 -3.30 -6.14
C VAL A 243 15.55 -4.11 -7.36
N LYS A 244 14.44 -4.86 -7.26
CA LYS A 244 13.81 -5.57 -8.37
C LYS A 244 12.36 -5.11 -8.52
N LEU A 245 12.01 -4.68 -9.73
CA LEU A 245 10.68 -4.15 -10.04
C LEU A 245 9.94 -5.08 -10.99
N TYR A 246 8.68 -5.31 -10.67
CA TYR A 246 7.79 -6.21 -11.41
C TYR A 246 6.49 -5.50 -11.76
N PRO A 247 6.41 -4.86 -12.95
CA PRO A 247 5.15 -4.31 -13.44
C PRO A 247 4.15 -5.43 -13.67
N HIS A 248 2.90 -5.27 -13.22
CA HIS A 248 1.89 -6.31 -13.38
C HIS A 248 0.46 -5.80 -13.40
N SER A 249 -0.44 -6.60 -14.00
CA SER A 249 -1.89 -6.51 -13.77
C SER A 249 -2.26 -7.29 -12.51
N HIS A 250 -3.34 -6.90 -11.85
CA HIS A 250 -3.68 -7.40 -10.50
C HIS A 250 -4.08 -8.89 -10.46
N ASP A 251 -4.37 -9.48 -11.61
CA ASP A 251 -4.88 -10.86 -11.74
C ASP A 251 -3.76 -11.92 -11.75
N LEU A 252 -2.49 -11.51 -11.66
CA LEU A 252 -1.35 -12.42 -11.67
C LEU A 252 -0.94 -12.88 -10.27
N GLY A 253 -0.50 -14.12 -10.17
CA GLY A 253 0.10 -14.73 -9.00
C GLY A 253 1.62 -14.70 -9.03
N ALA A 254 2.24 -15.85 -8.72
CA ALA A 254 3.71 -16.00 -8.64
C ALA A 254 4.43 -15.81 -9.98
N GLU A 255 3.75 -16.01 -11.09
CA GLU A 255 4.26 -15.85 -12.46
C GLU A 255 4.76 -14.43 -12.79
N VAL A 256 4.40 -13.44 -11.96
CA VAL A 256 4.97 -12.08 -12.03
C VAL A 256 6.49 -12.12 -11.83
N LEU A 257 6.98 -12.98 -10.95
CA LEU A 257 8.42 -13.10 -10.66
C LEU A 257 9.23 -13.70 -11.84
N GLU A 258 8.52 -14.32 -12.78
CA GLU A 258 9.10 -14.87 -14.02
C GLU A 258 9.04 -13.86 -15.18
N GLY A 259 8.65 -12.60 -14.90
CA GLY A 259 8.54 -11.53 -15.89
C GLY A 259 7.22 -11.47 -16.64
N ASN A 260 6.20 -12.22 -16.19
CA ASN A 260 4.86 -12.10 -16.73
C ASN A 260 4.18 -10.83 -16.19
N ASN A 261 3.81 -9.89 -17.06
CA ASN A 261 3.15 -8.64 -16.66
C ASN A 261 1.62 -8.74 -16.67
N GLY A 262 1.07 -9.85 -17.13
CA GLY A 262 -0.36 -10.04 -17.29
C GLY A 262 -0.98 -9.24 -18.41
N ARG A 263 -2.29 -9.22 -18.44
CA ARG A 263 -3.04 -8.54 -19.48
C ARG A 263 -4.18 -7.70 -18.91
N ASN A 264 -4.09 -6.42 -19.12
CA ASN A 264 -5.16 -5.50 -18.75
C ASN A 264 -6.50 -5.86 -19.41
N SER A 265 -7.61 -5.48 -18.77
CA SER A 265 -8.93 -5.63 -19.36
C SER A 265 -9.01 -4.98 -20.76
N TRP A 266 -9.84 -5.52 -21.65
CA TRP A 266 -9.96 -5.00 -23.02
C TRP A 266 -10.32 -3.51 -23.07
N ARG A 267 -11.07 -3.01 -22.08
CA ARG A 267 -11.45 -1.60 -21.97
C ARG A 267 -10.24 -0.72 -21.65
N LEU A 268 -9.42 -1.13 -20.69
CA LEU A 268 -8.20 -0.38 -20.36
C LEU A 268 -7.22 -0.42 -21.55
N ARG A 269 -7.03 -1.55 -22.18
CA ARG A 269 -6.20 -1.70 -23.36
C ARG A 269 -6.66 -0.79 -24.51
N LEU A 270 -7.97 -0.68 -24.76
CA LEU A 270 -8.52 0.25 -25.74
C LEU A 270 -8.22 1.70 -25.34
N SER A 271 -8.44 2.07 -24.07
CA SER A 271 -8.13 3.42 -23.58
C SER A 271 -6.64 3.73 -23.71
N GLN A 272 -5.76 2.78 -23.40
CA GLN A 272 -4.31 2.90 -23.56
C GLN A 272 -3.92 3.13 -25.04
N ARG A 273 -4.41 2.29 -25.97
CA ARG A 273 -4.14 2.45 -27.41
C ARG A 273 -4.58 3.82 -27.92
N LEU A 274 -5.77 4.27 -27.56
CA LEU A 274 -6.31 5.57 -27.96
C LEU A 274 -5.57 6.75 -27.29
N SER A 275 -4.77 6.48 -26.26
CA SER A 275 -3.90 7.44 -25.59
C SER A 275 -2.44 7.39 -26.10
N GLY A 276 -2.14 6.54 -27.10
CA GLY A 276 -0.80 6.34 -27.62
C GLY A 276 0.10 5.44 -26.75
N ILE A 277 -0.49 4.69 -25.82
CA ILE A 277 0.22 3.72 -24.96
C ILE A 277 0.10 2.33 -25.61
N ASN A 278 1.22 1.65 -25.83
CA ASN A 278 1.21 0.26 -26.27
C ASN A 278 0.80 -0.66 -25.09
N PRO A 279 -0.39 -1.30 -25.14
CA PRO A 279 -0.90 -2.07 -23.99
C PRO A 279 -0.23 -3.45 -23.82
N ASP A 280 0.70 -3.80 -24.70
CA ASP A 280 1.40 -5.09 -24.70
C ASP A 280 2.83 -4.98 -24.13
N THR A 281 3.19 -3.84 -23.54
CA THR A 281 4.49 -3.61 -22.90
C THR A 281 4.37 -3.58 -21.36
N PRO A 282 5.47 -3.84 -20.62
CA PRO A 282 5.48 -3.76 -19.16
C PRO A 282 5.04 -2.40 -18.61
N GLU A 283 5.35 -1.31 -19.33
CA GLU A 283 4.99 0.06 -18.96
C GLU A 283 3.47 0.31 -18.97
N ALA A 284 2.72 -0.54 -19.65
CA ALA A 284 1.27 -0.49 -19.67
C ALA A 284 0.61 -1.30 -18.55
N ALA A 285 1.36 -2.06 -17.77
CA ALA A 285 0.84 -2.80 -16.61
C ALA A 285 0.32 -1.83 -15.53
N GLN A 286 -0.73 -2.24 -14.81
CA GLN A 286 -1.50 -1.35 -13.93
C GLN A 286 -0.70 -0.84 -12.74
N SER A 287 0.16 -1.69 -12.17
CA SER A 287 0.89 -1.43 -10.93
C SER A 287 2.33 -1.92 -11.03
N ILE A 288 3.16 -1.44 -10.11
CA ILE A 288 4.52 -1.94 -9.90
C ILE A 288 4.57 -2.63 -8.53
N MET A 289 5.12 -3.84 -8.51
CA MET A 289 5.60 -4.51 -7.31
C MET A 289 7.11 -4.28 -7.18
N CYS A 290 7.56 -3.91 -5.99
CA CYS A 290 8.98 -3.74 -5.67
C CYS A 290 9.41 -4.77 -4.62
N ILE A 291 10.49 -5.49 -4.92
CA ILE A 291 11.22 -6.35 -3.99
C ILE A 291 12.60 -5.72 -3.81
N ALA A 292 12.86 -5.15 -2.64
CA ALA A 292 14.15 -4.53 -2.33
C ALA A 292 14.81 -5.24 -1.13
N ARG A 293 15.97 -5.86 -1.36
CA ARG A 293 16.74 -6.55 -0.31
C ARG A 293 17.87 -5.67 0.16
N ARG A 294 17.97 -5.47 1.47
CA ARG A 294 19.09 -4.74 2.07
C ARG A 294 20.33 -5.61 2.05
N ASN A 295 21.44 -5.08 1.55
CA ASN A 295 22.75 -5.75 1.61
C ASN A 295 23.15 -6.01 3.07
N ASN A 296 24.00 -7.02 3.28
CA ASN A 296 24.49 -7.37 4.62
C ASN A 296 25.47 -6.31 5.14
#